data_084404fd4b1b3786753b0f846a2d8178
#
_entry.id   084404fd4b1b3786753b0f846a2d8178
#
_cell.length_a   1.000
_cell.length_b   1.000
_cell.length_c   1.000
_cell.angle_alpha   90.00
_cell.angle_beta   90.00
_cell.angle_gamma   90.00
#
_symmetry.space_group_name_H-M   'P 1'
#
loop_
_entity.id
_entity.type
_entity.pdbx_description
1 polymer ?
#
loop_
_entity_poly.entity_id
_entity_poly.type
_entity_poly.pdbx_seq_one_letter_code
_entity_poly.pdbx_strand_id
1 'polypeptide(L)'
;MAPGRRFRSGTWPRVKDFRTVMARTAEVRRDTKETQIRVAVDLDGTGVSNVSTGIGFFDHMLESFARHGGFDMTIETRGDLHIDMHHTVEDTGIVIGQAFNKALDGFKGVRRFGHAYIPMDETLTRCALDLSNRAYLIWKVEYKTPKVGDMDTELFKEFHHAFAMNCGACVHLETLYGTNSHHIAESGFKALARALRQAVEIDPKTGGLAPSTKGVL
;
A
#
# COMPACT_ATOMS: atom_id res chain seq x y z
N MET A 1 -43.88 -34.12 -39.61
CA MET A 1 -44.00 -33.05 -38.59
C MET A 1 -43.49 -33.59 -37.26
N ALA A 2 -42.32 -33.10 -36.79
CA ALA A 2 -41.76 -33.53 -35.52
C ALA A 2 -42.21 -32.55 -34.42
N PRO A 3 -42.54 -32.97 -33.17
CA PRO A 3 -43.06 -32.09 -32.13
C PRO A 3 -41.92 -31.31 -31.50
N GLY A 4 -42.12 -29.99 -31.37
CA GLY A 4 -41.19 -29.04 -30.80
C GLY A 4 -40.89 -29.29 -29.31
N ARG A 5 -39.64 -29.33 -28.94
CA ARG A 5 -39.18 -29.36 -27.54
C ARG A 5 -39.41 -28.00 -26.90
N ARG A 6 -40.30 -27.97 -25.92
CA ARG A 6 -40.46 -26.81 -25.01
C ARG A 6 -39.26 -26.75 -24.08
N PHE A 7 -38.50 -25.62 -24.14
CA PHE A 7 -37.50 -25.31 -23.13
C PHE A 7 -38.24 -25.00 -21.79
N ARG A 8 -37.91 -25.76 -20.76
CA ARG A 8 -38.32 -25.43 -19.36
C ARG A 8 -37.54 -24.22 -18.90
N SER A 9 -38.22 -23.21 -18.45
CA SER A 9 -37.62 -22.05 -17.77
C SER A 9 -37.04 -22.51 -16.42
N GLY A 10 -35.73 -22.84 -16.45
CA GLY A 10 -34.96 -23.08 -15.23
C GLY A 10 -34.70 -21.75 -14.56
N THR A 11 -35.20 -21.55 -13.37
CA THR A 11 -34.80 -20.47 -12.49
C THR A 11 -33.33 -20.69 -12.11
N TRP A 12 -32.47 -19.79 -12.58
CA TRP A 12 -31.08 -19.75 -12.14
C TRP A 12 -31.04 -19.53 -10.63
N PRO A 13 -30.23 -20.29 -9.87
CA PRO A 13 -30.08 -20.02 -8.45
C PRO A 13 -29.58 -18.59 -8.29
N ARG A 14 -30.25 -17.79 -7.43
CA ARG A 14 -29.75 -16.46 -7.06
C ARG A 14 -28.34 -16.63 -6.53
N VAL A 15 -27.39 -15.90 -7.12
CA VAL A 15 -26.06 -15.74 -6.58
C VAL A 15 -26.24 -15.29 -5.14
N LYS A 16 -25.83 -16.11 -4.19
CA LYS A 16 -25.82 -15.71 -2.76
C LYS A 16 -24.98 -14.45 -2.67
N ASP A 17 -25.58 -13.44 -2.06
CA ASP A 17 -24.94 -12.16 -1.80
C ASP A 17 -23.72 -12.40 -0.87
N PHE A 18 -22.52 -12.43 -1.43
CA PHE A 18 -21.26 -12.60 -0.69
C PHE A 18 -20.86 -11.33 0.07
N ARG A 19 -21.82 -10.47 0.41
CA ARG A 19 -21.58 -9.21 1.13
C ARG A 19 -21.67 -9.36 2.66
N THR A 20 -20.93 -10.30 3.22
CA THR A 20 -20.39 -10.07 4.55
C THR A 20 -18.87 -10.09 4.41
N VAL A 21 -18.35 -9.14 3.66
CA VAL A 21 -16.92 -8.87 3.69
C VAL A 21 -16.66 -8.27 5.07
N MET A 22 -15.99 -9.03 5.94
CA MET A 22 -15.46 -8.44 7.18
C MET A 22 -14.61 -7.25 6.77
N ALA A 23 -14.84 -6.09 7.38
CA ALA A 23 -14.10 -4.87 7.09
C ALA A 23 -12.58 -5.17 7.25
N ARG A 24 -11.80 -4.92 6.20
CA ARG A 24 -10.35 -5.16 6.21
C ARG A 24 -9.65 -3.97 6.84
N THR A 25 -9.89 -3.84 8.16
CA THR A 25 -9.36 -2.75 8.98
C THR A 25 -8.36 -3.27 10.00
N ALA A 26 -7.40 -2.44 10.35
CA ALA A 26 -6.48 -2.74 11.44
C ALA A 26 -6.03 -1.44 12.12
N GLU A 27 -5.75 -1.57 13.41
CA GLU A 27 -5.03 -0.55 14.17
C GLU A 27 -3.79 -1.20 14.79
N VAL A 28 -2.66 -0.49 14.69
CA VAL A 28 -1.38 -0.87 15.29
C VAL A 28 -0.84 0.33 16.04
N ARG A 29 -0.29 0.06 17.23
CA ARG A 29 0.43 1.01 18.04
C ARG A 29 1.81 0.46 18.37
N ARG A 30 2.83 1.32 18.28
CA ARG A 30 4.22 1.02 18.64
C ARG A 30 4.79 2.19 19.42
N ASP A 31 5.25 1.92 20.63
CA ASP A 31 5.89 2.88 21.49
C ASP A 31 7.32 2.43 21.80
N THR A 32 8.30 3.27 21.51
CA THR A 32 9.71 3.07 21.84
C THR A 32 10.21 4.24 22.67
N LYS A 33 11.52 4.31 22.92
CA LYS A 33 12.13 5.49 23.54
C LYS A 33 12.29 6.65 22.55
N GLU A 34 12.27 6.36 21.25
CA GLU A 34 12.51 7.30 20.16
C GLU A 34 11.22 7.77 19.50
N THR A 35 10.22 6.90 19.41
CA THR A 35 8.97 7.18 18.69
C THR A 35 7.74 6.65 19.44
N GLN A 36 6.60 7.33 19.25
CA GLN A 36 5.28 6.89 19.65
C GLN A 36 4.37 6.98 18.43
N ILE A 37 3.86 5.85 17.96
CA ILE A 37 3.17 5.78 16.68
C ILE A 37 1.87 5.01 16.83
N ARG A 38 0.81 5.56 16.24
CA ARG A 38 -0.49 4.91 16.06
C ARG A 38 -0.90 5.02 14.60
N VAL A 39 -1.23 3.89 14.00
CA VAL A 39 -1.76 3.80 12.63
C VAL A 39 -3.04 3.00 12.63
N ALA A 40 -4.10 3.56 12.05
CA ALA A 40 -5.32 2.85 11.71
C ALA A 40 -5.50 2.87 10.19
N VAL A 41 -5.88 1.74 9.59
CA VAL A 41 -6.10 1.59 8.15
C VAL A 41 -7.40 0.87 7.86
N ASP A 42 -8.12 1.31 6.81
CA ASP A 42 -9.18 0.58 6.14
C ASP A 42 -8.78 0.39 4.67
N LEU A 43 -8.57 -0.86 4.26
CA LEU A 43 -8.18 -1.20 2.90
C LEU A 43 -9.30 -1.01 1.87
N ASP A 44 -10.55 -0.97 2.33
CA ASP A 44 -11.76 -0.79 1.52
C ASP A 44 -12.30 0.65 1.59
N GLY A 45 -11.48 1.59 2.05
CA GLY A 45 -11.78 3.01 2.21
C GLY A 45 -11.97 3.78 0.90
N THR A 46 -12.02 5.09 1.02
CA THR A 46 -12.23 6.05 -0.08
C THR A 46 -11.06 7.02 -0.27
N GLY A 47 -9.98 6.85 0.50
CA GLY A 47 -8.78 7.69 0.47
C GLY A 47 -8.90 8.92 1.38
N VAL A 48 -9.66 8.79 2.49
CA VAL A 48 -9.70 9.79 3.56
C VAL A 48 -8.50 9.58 4.47
N SER A 49 -7.79 10.65 4.79
CA SER A 49 -6.60 10.57 5.65
C SER A 49 -6.58 11.65 6.72
N ASN A 50 -5.99 11.29 7.86
CA ASN A 50 -5.60 12.22 8.92
C ASN A 50 -4.17 11.85 9.33
N VAL A 51 -3.21 12.69 8.95
CA VAL A 51 -1.77 12.41 9.09
C VAL A 51 -1.10 13.51 9.91
N SER A 52 -0.30 13.12 10.88
CA SER A 52 0.51 14.02 11.68
C SER A 52 1.78 13.32 12.14
N THR A 53 2.90 13.60 11.46
CA THR A 53 4.22 13.06 11.82
C THR A 53 5.16 14.14 12.34
N GLY A 54 4.80 15.41 12.17
CA GLY A 54 5.67 16.55 12.45
C GLY A 54 6.64 16.89 11.31
N ILE A 55 6.60 16.16 10.18
CA ILE A 55 7.42 16.38 8.99
C ILE A 55 6.49 16.71 7.83
N GLY A 56 6.32 17.99 7.49
CA GLY A 56 5.29 18.44 6.57
C GLY A 56 5.33 17.78 5.18
N PHE A 57 6.54 17.56 4.61
CA PHE A 57 6.66 16.89 3.33
C PHE A 57 6.28 15.41 3.42
N PHE A 58 6.63 14.75 4.52
CA PHE A 58 6.26 13.35 4.74
C PHE A 58 4.76 13.17 4.96
N ASP A 59 4.13 14.10 5.71
CA ASP A 59 2.67 14.12 5.88
C ASP A 59 1.98 14.19 4.51
N HIS A 60 2.42 15.10 3.62
CA HIS A 60 1.92 15.23 2.26
C HIS A 60 2.11 13.95 1.44
N MET A 61 3.24 13.24 1.57
CA MET A 61 3.48 11.96 0.90
C MET A 61 2.53 10.87 1.37
N LEU A 62 2.27 10.79 2.67
CA LEU A 62 1.36 9.80 3.26
C LEU A 62 -0.12 10.09 2.93
N GLU A 63 -0.52 11.37 2.88
CA GLU A 63 -1.85 11.79 2.39
C GLU A 63 -2.04 11.40 0.91
N SER A 64 -1.01 11.64 0.09
CA SER A 64 -0.99 11.24 -1.32
C SER A 64 -1.08 9.71 -1.46
N PHE A 65 -0.36 8.97 -0.62
CA PHE A 65 -0.41 7.50 -0.58
C PHE A 65 -1.83 7.01 -0.25
N ALA A 66 -2.45 7.52 0.81
CA ALA A 66 -3.82 7.16 1.19
C ALA A 66 -4.81 7.47 0.08
N ARG A 67 -4.75 8.69 -0.49
CA ARG A 67 -5.66 9.16 -1.54
C ARG A 67 -5.59 8.33 -2.81
N HIS A 68 -4.38 8.07 -3.32
CA HIS A 68 -4.18 7.33 -4.56
C HIS A 68 -4.37 5.82 -4.38
N GLY A 69 -4.13 5.30 -3.19
CA GLY A 69 -4.44 3.92 -2.80
C GLY A 69 -5.93 3.68 -2.61
N GLY A 70 -6.69 4.71 -2.26
CA GLY A 70 -8.10 4.59 -1.86
C GLY A 70 -8.25 3.99 -0.47
N PHE A 71 -7.21 4.07 0.37
CA PHE A 71 -7.20 3.61 1.76
C PHE A 71 -7.64 4.73 2.69
N ASP A 72 -8.49 4.44 3.67
CA ASP A 72 -8.71 5.39 4.74
C ASP A 72 -7.65 5.16 5.82
N MET A 73 -6.93 6.23 6.21
CA MET A 73 -5.78 6.12 7.10
C MET A 73 -5.77 7.21 8.18
N THR A 74 -5.52 6.81 9.42
CA THR A 74 -5.13 7.73 10.50
C THR A 74 -3.72 7.40 10.94
N ILE A 75 -2.83 8.38 10.88
CA ILE A 75 -1.40 8.23 11.21
C ILE A 75 -1.02 9.33 12.19
N GLU A 76 -0.66 8.94 13.40
CA GLU A 76 -0.19 9.82 14.45
C GLU A 76 1.20 9.37 14.87
N THR A 77 2.22 10.17 14.62
CA THR A 77 3.60 9.89 15.00
C THR A 77 4.19 11.05 15.81
N ARG A 78 4.82 10.71 16.92
CA ARG A 78 5.67 11.61 17.69
C ARG A 78 7.05 10.97 17.79
N GLY A 79 8.02 11.55 17.12
CA GLY A 79 9.41 11.09 17.13
C GLY A 79 10.36 12.13 17.71
N ASP A 80 11.61 11.73 17.87
CA ASP A 80 12.71 12.51 18.39
C ASP A 80 13.33 13.45 17.32
N LEU A 81 12.49 14.25 16.65
CA LEU A 81 12.86 15.17 15.56
C LEU A 81 13.99 16.16 15.92
N HIS A 82 14.31 16.31 17.21
CA HIS A 82 15.47 17.08 17.67
C HIS A 82 16.82 16.39 17.37
N ILE A 83 16.82 15.10 17.11
CA ILE A 83 17.96 14.32 16.62
C ILE A 83 18.04 14.49 15.10
N ASP A 84 17.11 13.87 14.38
CA ASP A 84 16.85 14.00 12.95
C ASP A 84 15.46 13.41 12.59
N MET A 85 15.18 13.20 11.32
CA MET A 85 13.89 12.64 10.85
C MET A 85 13.91 11.12 10.66
N HIS A 86 15.06 10.46 10.81
CA HIS A 86 15.27 9.05 10.44
C HIS A 86 14.32 8.11 11.20
N HIS A 87 14.39 8.13 12.54
CA HIS A 87 13.57 7.26 13.38
C HIS A 87 12.07 7.47 13.14
N THR A 88 11.65 8.73 12.97
CA THR A 88 10.26 9.08 12.70
C THR A 88 9.76 8.48 11.39
N VAL A 89 10.57 8.57 10.33
CA VAL A 89 10.20 8.10 8.98
C VAL A 89 10.22 6.57 8.89
N GLU A 90 11.29 5.94 9.36
CA GLU A 90 11.46 4.49 9.35
C GLU A 90 10.38 3.80 10.19
N ASP A 91 10.23 4.22 11.45
CA ASP A 91 9.28 3.61 12.39
C ASP A 91 7.82 3.79 11.92
N THR A 92 7.49 4.94 11.30
CA THR A 92 6.17 5.13 10.67
C THR A 92 5.95 4.13 9.55
N GLY A 93 6.96 3.88 8.71
CA GLY A 93 6.94 2.84 7.68
C GLY A 93 6.71 1.43 8.24
N ILE A 94 7.39 1.10 9.35
CA ILE A 94 7.19 -0.17 10.09
C ILE A 94 5.73 -0.33 10.49
N VAL A 95 5.16 0.67 11.17
CA VAL A 95 3.80 0.56 11.74
C VAL A 95 2.74 0.55 10.66
N ILE A 96 2.90 1.33 9.58
CA ILE A 96 2.01 1.26 8.41
C ILE A 96 2.07 -0.14 7.78
N GLY A 97 3.28 -0.67 7.56
CA GLY A 97 3.46 -2.03 7.03
C GLY A 97 2.76 -3.10 7.88
N GLN A 98 2.91 -3.03 9.20
CA GLN A 98 2.25 -3.94 10.14
C GLN A 98 0.72 -3.79 10.10
N ALA A 99 0.19 -2.58 9.98
CA ALA A 99 -1.24 -2.34 9.87
C ALA A 99 -1.81 -2.95 8.58
N PHE A 100 -1.13 -2.79 7.44
CA PHE A 100 -1.51 -3.43 6.19
C PHE A 100 -1.46 -4.96 6.28
N ASN A 101 -0.39 -5.53 6.80
CA ASN A 101 -0.25 -6.98 6.98
C ASN A 101 -1.37 -7.55 7.84
N LYS A 102 -1.69 -6.89 8.96
CA LYS A 102 -2.77 -7.27 9.87
C LYS A 102 -4.16 -7.18 9.20
N ALA A 103 -4.42 -6.12 8.43
CA ALA A 103 -5.68 -5.93 7.71
C ALA A 103 -5.87 -6.95 6.57
N LEU A 104 -4.77 -7.45 5.98
CA LEU A 104 -4.78 -8.46 4.92
C LEU A 104 -5.09 -9.88 5.42
N ASP A 105 -5.05 -10.15 6.71
CA ASP A 105 -5.41 -11.43 7.35
C ASP A 105 -4.91 -12.67 6.58
N GLY A 106 -3.62 -12.77 6.39
CA GLY A 106 -2.99 -13.89 5.66
C GLY A 106 -3.18 -13.85 4.16
N PHE A 107 -3.46 -12.68 3.59
CA PHE A 107 -3.55 -12.43 2.13
C PHE A 107 -4.63 -13.25 1.43
N LYS A 108 -5.71 -13.58 2.14
CA LYS A 108 -6.80 -14.42 1.62
C LYS A 108 -7.64 -13.64 0.60
N GLY A 109 -7.89 -14.27 -0.53
CA GLY A 109 -8.80 -13.77 -1.55
C GLY A 109 -8.33 -12.54 -2.33
N VAL A 110 -7.12 -12.02 -2.09
CA VAL A 110 -6.60 -10.84 -2.79
C VAL A 110 -6.04 -11.20 -4.18
N ARG A 111 -5.91 -10.21 -5.06
CA ARG A 111 -5.24 -10.36 -6.36
C ARG A 111 -3.75 -10.68 -6.22
N ARG A 112 -3.13 -10.26 -5.10
CA ARG A 112 -1.73 -10.51 -4.77
C ARG A 112 -0.72 -9.67 -5.56
N PHE A 113 -0.83 -9.61 -6.89
CA PHE A 113 0.07 -8.84 -7.74
C PHE A 113 -0.53 -7.50 -8.11
N GLY A 114 0.28 -6.45 -8.06
CA GLY A 114 -0.12 -5.13 -8.50
C GLY A 114 1.04 -4.38 -9.15
N HIS A 115 0.71 -3.47 -10.06
CA HIS A 115 1.70 -2.61 -10.69
C HIS A 115 1.09 -1.28 -11.10
N ALA A 116 1.94 -0.26 -11.22
CA ALA A 116 1.54 1.06 -11.71
C ALA A 116 2.71 1.77 -12.38
N TYR A 117 2.39 2.56 -13.40
CA TYR A 117 3.25 3.58 -13.97
C TYR A 117 2.63 4.93 -13.67
N ILE A 118 3.37 5.81 -13.02
CA ILE A 118 2.88 7.12 -12.59
C ILE A 118 3.73 8.21 -13.25
N PRO A 119 3.17 8.95 -14.20
CA PRO A 119 3.77 10.18 -14.70
C PRO A 119 3.51 11.32 -13.73
N MET A 120 4.49 12.19 -13.57
CA MET A 120 4.36 13.46 -12.87
C MET A 120 5.24 14.49 -13.58
N ASP A 121 4.63 15.28 -14.44
CA ASP A 121 5.29 16.20 -15.38
C ASP A 121 6.42 15.50 -16.14
N GLU A 122 7.68 15.85 -15.88
CA GLU A 122 8.88 15.31 -16.51
C GLU A 122 9.35 13.98 -15.93
N THR A 123 8.68 13.47 -14.88
CA THR A 123 9.08 12.26 -14.15
C THR A 123 8.18 11.09 -14.50
N LEU A 124 8.74 9.90 -14.66
CA LEU A 124 7.99 8.66 -14.75
C LEU A 124 8.55 7.62 -13.78
N THR A 125 7.73 7.17 -12.84
CA THR A 125 8.06 6.12 -11.89
C THR A 125 7.15 4.91 -12.07
N ARG A 126 7.70 3.71 -11.94
CA ARG A 126 6.96 2.45 -11.93
C ARG A 126 7.12 1.71 -10.61
N CYS A 127 6.06 1.04 -10.20
CA CYS A 127 6.07 0.07 -9.10
C CYS A 127 5.45 -1.25 -9.56
N ALA A 128 6.06 -2.36 -9.18
CA ALA A 128 5.47 -3.69 -9.26
C ALA A 128 5.67 -4.38 -7.92
N LEU A 129 4.63 -5.06 -7.41
CA LEU A 129 4.71 -5.74 -6.13
C LEU A 129 3.99 -7.09 -6.11
N ASP A 130 4.44 -7.95 -5.19
CA ASP A 130 3.86 -9.24 -4.85
C ASP A 130 3.61 -9.31 -3.33
N LEU A 131 2.34 -9.44 -2.93
CA LEU A 131 1.94 -9.70 -1.55
C LEU A 131 2.15 -11.18 -1.24
N SER A 132 3.40 -11.56 -0.97
CA SER A 132 3.83 -12.96 -0.90
C SER A 132 4.29 -13.39 0.48
N ASN A 133 4.23 -12.52 1.48
CA ASN A 133 4.84 -12.69 2.80
C ASN A 133 6.36 -13.00 2.76
N ARG A 134 6.99 -12.73 1.62
CA ARG A 134 8.44 -12.77 1.39
C ARG A 134 8.90 -11.36 1.07
N ALA A 135 9.08 -10.59 2.13
CA ALA A 135 9.41 -9.19 2.06
C ALA A 135 10.74 -8.94 1.33
N TYR A 136 10.74 -8.00 0.41
CA TYR A 136 11.93 -7.55 -0.29
C TYR A 136 11.72 -6.18 -0.91
N LEU A 137 12.76 -5.36 -0.98
CA LEU A 137 12.73 -4.09 -1.71
C LEU A 137 13.84 -4.06 -2.78
N ILE A 138 13.45 -3.89 -4.04
CA ILE A 138 14.34 -3.41 -5.10
C ILE A 138 14.10 -1.91 -5.25
N TRP A 139 15.15 -1.13 -5.00
CA TRP A 139 15.12 0.32 -5.07
C TRP A 139 16.02 0.81 -6.18
N LYS A 140 15.42 1.42 -7.21
CA LYS A 140 16.11 2.03 -8.36
C LYS A 140 15.61 3.47 -8.55
N VAL A 141 15.75 4.26 -7.49
CA VAL A 141 15.36 5.67 -7.48
C VAL A 141 16.57 6.51 -7.10
N GLU A 142 16.88 7.49 -7.94
CA GLU A 142 17.97 8.43 -7.73
C GLU A 142 17.42 9.85 -7.64
N TYR A 143 17.72 10.53 -6.55
CA TYR A 143 17.35 11.93 -6.36
C TYR A 143 18.44 12.86 -6.89
N LYS A 144 18.01 14.04 -7.34
CA LYS A 144 18.91 15.05 -7.91
C LYS A 144 19.43 16.05 -6.88
N THR A 145 18.76 16.09 -5.72
CA THR A 145 19.11 16.96 -4.58
C THR A 145 19.13 16.13 -3.30
N PRO A 146 19.94 16.50 -2.29
CA PRO A 146 19.99 15.77 -1.04
C PRO A 146 18.73 15.95 -0.16
N LYS A 147 17.94 17.01 -0.43
CA LYS A 147 16.73 17.32 0.33
C LYS A 147 15.59 17.72 -0.61
N VAL A 148 14.34 17.49 -0.10
CA VAL A 148 13.12 18.09 -0.61
C VAL A 148 12.44 18.79 0.58
N GLY A 149 12.34 20.12 0.54
CA GLY A 149 12.07 20.90 1.74
C GLY A 149 13.16 20.65 2.78
N ASP A 150 12.77 20.34 4.00
CA ASP A 150 13.70 20.01 5.09
C ASP A 150 14.02 18.50 5.17
N MET A 151 13.32 17.65 4.42
CA MET A 151 13.45 16.20 4.48
C MET A 151 14.59 15.69 3.59
N ASP A 152 15.48 14.87 4.16
CA ASP A 152 16.56 14.22 3.42
C ASP A 152 16.02 13.15 2.47
N THR A 153 16.51 13.12 1.23
CA THR A 153 15.98 12.22 0.19
C THR A 153 16.31 10.76 0.42
N GLU A 154 17.34 10.44 1.20
CA GLU A 154 17.66 9.07 1.61
C GLU A 154 16.54 8.42 2.43
N LEU A 155 15.78 9.21 3.19
CA LEU A 155 14.70 8.74 4.06
C LEU A 155 13.52 8.13 3.28
N PHE A 156 13.34 8.50 2.02
CA PHE A 156 12.29 7.87 1.21
C PHE A 156 12.55 6.39 0.98
N LYS A 157 13.81 5.99 0.83
CA LYS A 157 14.19 4.58 0.74
C LYS A 157 13.93 3.86 2.05
N GLU A 158 14.27 4.47 3.18
CA GLU A 158 14.07 3.88 4.51
C GLU A 158 12.58 3.64 4.78
N PHE A 159 11.71 4.60 4.47
CA PHE A 159 10.26 4.41 4.54
C PHE A 159 9.78 3.21 3.70
N HIS A 160 10.14 3.17 2.41
CA HIS A 160 9.69 2.11 1.51
C HIS A 160 10.22 0.73 1.92
N HIS A 161 11.46 0.67 2.43
CA HIS A 161 12.07 -0.54 2.97
C HIS A 161 11.31 -1.01 4.22
N ALA A 162 11.14 -0.14 5.21
CA ALA A 162 10.44 -0.46 6.43
C ALA A 162 8.99 -0.93 6.16
N PHE A 163 8.28 -0.23 5.27
CA PHE A 163 6.94 -0.64 4.83
C PHE A 163 6.95 -2.03 4.18
N ALA A 164 7.80 -2.27 3.19
CA ALA A 164 7.84 -3.54 2.46
C ALA A 164 8.14 -4.72 3.39
N MET A 165 9.13 -4.56 4.29
CA MET A 165 9.53 -5.58 5.26
C MET A 165 8.40 -5.95 6.21
N ASN A 166 7.62 -4.97 6.67
CA ASN A 166 6.57 -5.18 7.67
C ASN A 166 5.19 -5.49 7.07
N CYS A 167 4.95 -5.10 5.82
CA CYS A 167 3.77 -5.51 5.06
C CYS A 167 3.85 -6.95 4.54
N GLY A 168 5.04 -7.53 4.44
CA GLY A 168 5.27 -8.82 3.80
C GLY A 168 5.22 -8.74 2.28
N ALA A 169 5.55 -7.57 1.71
CA ALA A 169 5.49 -7.30 0.28
C ALA A 169 6.89 -7.36 -0.37
N CYS A 170 6.98 -8.04 -1.52
CA CYS A 170 8.11 -7.86 -2.42
C CYS A 170 7.81 -6.68 -3.34
N VAL A 171 8.54 -5.57 -3.18
CA VAL A 171 8.32 -4.30 -3.87
C VAL A 171 9.49 -3.98 -4.80
N HIS A 172 9.20 -3.68 -6.05
CA HIS A 172 10.15 -3.17 -7.03
C HIS A 172 9.73 -1.76 -7.41
N LEU A 173 10.52 -0.75 -7.03
CA LEU A 173 10.29 0.65 -7.32
C LEU A 173 11.44 1.22 -8.15
N GLU A 174 11.10 1.82 -9.30
CA GLU A 174 12.09 2.37 -10.21
C GLU A 174 11.58 3.68 -10.84
N THR A 175 12.37 4.75 -10.74
CA THR A 175 12.18 5.95 -11.54
C THR A 175 12.90 5.78 -12.86
N LEU A 176 12.15 5.76 -13.96
CA LEU A 176 12.69 5.54 -15.30
C LEU A 176 13.41 6.79 -15.80
N TYR A 177 12.87 7.95 -15.50
CA TYR A 177 13.45 9.26 -15.74
C TYR A 177 12.76 10.32 -14.88
N GLY A 178 13.44 11.43 -14.62
CA GLY A 178 12.96 12.55 -13.83
C GLY A 178 14.12 13.47 -13.43
N THR A 179 13.82 14.75 -13.23
CA THR A 179 14.83 15.75 -12.86
C THR A 179 14.47 16.51 -11.58
N ASN A 180 13.21 16.56 -11.19
CA ASN A 180 12.75 17.21 -9.97
C ASN A 180 12.61 16.17 -8.83
N SER A 181 13.40 16.32 -7.76
CA SER A 181 13.39 15.37 -6.63
C SER A 181 12.04 15.29 -5.91
N HIS A 182 11.24 16.36 -5.87
CA HIS A 182 9.88 16.33 -5.36
C HIS A 182 8.99 15.42 -6.22
N HIS A 183 9.00 15.61 -7.55
CA HIS A 183 8.21 14.78 -8.48
C HIS A 183 8.65 13.31 -8.42
N ILE A 184 9.94 13.05 -8.29
CA ILE A 184 10.50 11.70 -8.13
C ILE A 184 9.95 11.05 -6.85
N ALA A 185 9.99 11.76 -5.72
CA ALA A 185 9.48 11.24 -4.45
C ALA A 185 7.97 10.99 -4.52
N GLU A 186 7.19 12.00 -4.91
CA GLU A 186 5.73 11.90 -4.92
C GLU A 186 5.23 10.86 -5.92
N SER A 187 5.82 10.76 -7.11
CA SER A 187 5.47 9.70 -8.07
C SER A 187 5.79 8.31 -7.52
N GLY A 188 6.82 8.16 -6.69
CA GLY A 188 7.16 6.92 -5.98
C GLY A 188 6.07 6.49 -5.01
N PHE A 189 5.62 7.39 -4.13
CA PHE A 189 4.53 7.12 -3.20
C PHE A 189 3.22 6.79 -3.92
N LYS A 190 2.88 7.55 -4.98
CA LYS A 190 1.71 7.27 -5.81
C LYS A 190 1.80 5.92 -6.52
N ALA A 191 2.98 5.55 -7.03
CA ALA A 191 3.19 4.28 -7.72
C ALA A 191 3.01 3.10 -6.77
N LEU A 192 3.59 3.17 -5.56
CA LEU A 192 3.37 2.17 -4.51
C LEU A 192 1.88 2.07 -4.13
N ALA A 193 1.22 3.21 -3.88
CA ALA A 193 -0.19 3.26 -3.51
C ALA A 193 -1.10 2.62 -4.56
N ARG A 194 -0.90 2.93 -5.84
CA ARG A 194 -1.70 2.39 -6.95
C ARG A 194 -1.43 0.91 -7.20
N ALA A 195 -0.20 0.46 -7.06
CA ALA A 195 0.15 -0.95 -7.15
C ALA A 195 -0.46 -1.74 -5.98
N LEU A 196 -0.40 -1.21 -4.75
CA LEU A 196 -1.05 -1.82 -3.58
C LEU A 196 -2.57 -1.89 -3.75
N ARG A 197 -3.22 -0.80 -4.18
CA ARG A 197 -4.66 -0.81 -4.45
C ARG A 197 -5.06 -1.98 -5.35
N GLN A 198 -4.31 -2.22 -6.40
CA GLN A 198 -4.57 -3.34 -7.31
C GLN A 198 -4.33 -4.69 -6.64
N ALA A 199 -3.24 -4.82 -5.87
CA ALA A 199 -2.85 -6.08 -5.24
C ALA A 199 -3.79 -6.51 -4.12
N VAL A 200 -4.35 -5.54 -3.36
CA VAL A 200 -5.29 -5.82 -2.25
C VAL A 200 -6.73 -6.03 -2.70
N GLU A 201 -7.08 -5.74 -3.97
CA GLU A 201 -8.42 -6.01 -4.48
C GLU A 201 -8.80 -7.48 -4.28
N ILE A 202 -10.04 -7.72 -3.86
CA ILE A 202 -10.55 -9.08 -3.74
C ILE A 202 -10.80 -9.66 -5.14
N ASP A 203 -10.19 -10.80 -5.42
CA ASP A 203 -10.42 -11.55 -6.64
C ASP A 203 -11.46 -12.64 -6.38
N PRO A 204 -12.70 -12.51 -6.91
CA PRO A 204 -13.76 -13.50 -6.70
C PRO A 204 -13.41 -14.89 -7.27
N LYS A 205 -12.43 -14.97 -8.16
CA LYS A 205 -11.98 -16.24 -8.74
C LYS A 205 -11.15 -17.09 -7.78
N THR A 206 -10.56 -16.49 -6.75
CA THR A 206 -9.78 -17.23 -5.74
C THR A 206 -10.65 -18.03 -4.78
N GLY A 207 -11.96 -17.74 -4.72
CA GLY A 207 -12.87 -18.38 -3.75
C GLY A 207 -12.51 -18.08 -2.30
N GLY A 208 -11.80 -16.97 -2.03
CA GLY A 208 -11.34 -16.58 -0.69
C GLY A 208 -10.06 -17.29 -0.23
N LEU A 209 -9.43 -18.09 -1.07
CA LEU A 209 -8.16 -18.77 -0.76
C LEU A 209 -6.97 -17.82 -1.00
N ALA A 210 -5.87 -18.07 -0.31
CA ALA A 210 -4.61 -17.41 -0.62
C ALA A 210 -4.16 -17.80 -2.05
N PRO A 211 -3.81 -16.83 -2.93
CA PRO A 211 -3.46 -17.11 -4.32
C PRO A 211 -2.03 -17.68 -4.43
N SER A 212 -1.84 -18.90 -3.96
CA SER A 212 -0.57 -19.62 -3.91
C SER A 212 -0.77 -21.09 -4.23
N THR A 213 0.08 -21.63 -5.10
CA THR A 213 0.12 -23.08 -5.39
C THR A 213 0.57 -23.91 -4.18
N LYS A 214 1.14 -23.27 -3.15
CA LYS A 214 1.55 -23.90 -1.89
C LYS A 214 0.40 -23.96 -0.86
N GLY A 215 -0.73 -23.30 -1.12
CA GLY A 215 -1.87 -23.19 -0.21
C GLY A 215 -1.70 -22.21 0.94
N VAL A 216 -0.50 -21.60 1.08
CA VAL A 216 -0.14 -20.58 2.08
C VAL A 216 0.76 -19.51 1.44
N LEU A 217 0.82 -18.31 2.07
CA LEU A 217 1.74 -17.22 1.74
C LEU A 217 2.59 -16.85 2.95
#